data_dd1616fe8863fe2020692ed67ac4642b
#
_entry.id   dd1616fe8863fe2020692ed67ac4642b
#
_cell.length_a   1.000
_cell.length_b   1.000
_cell.length_c   1.000
_cell.angle_alpha   90.00
_cell.angle_beta   90.00
_cell.angle_gamma   90.00
#
_symmetry.space_group_name_H-M   'P 1'
#
loop_
_entity.id
_entity.type
_entity.pdbx_description
1 polymer ?
#
loop_
_entity_poly.entity_id
_entity_poly.type
_entity_poly.pdbx_seq_one_letter_code
_entity_poly.pdbx_strand_id
1 'polypeptide(L)'
;VKPADATTPGATGASPLVLLEGRGLGKTYATPVLAGVDFELHAGEVLALTGENGAGKSTLSKIVAGLVTPTHGTLRLAGQPFAPASRKEAERLGVRMVMQELSLVPTMSVAENLLLDRLPNRLGFIRRDELNAAAARQMALIGLQDVDPRMPVGALGVGYQQMVEIARSLVGECRLLILDEPTATLSARETEHLFEQIALLKKRGVGIVYISHRLDELQQIADRVMVLRDGRHIDTRRMRDLSQADIVRSMVGRDVVEDLDRERRPAGQVALSVRGLSRGNVVRDVDFDLRAGEVFGLAGLVGSGRTELLRLIYGADRKDAGAVTLGGSNTPARIDNPMQAVRAGIGLVTEDRKSQGLLLPMTIRLNTTLANLKAVSRAGWLRRDDESREVARLRELLRVRSDSIEQPVDQLSGGNQQKVIFARWLHRDCDVLLLDEPTRGVDIGARADIYAQMDRLAAAGKALAVVSSDLRELMSTCDRIGVMSAGKLVRIFERGEWTQQLLLEAAFSAYAAAENAALEQQEHVA
;
A
#
# COMPACT_ATOMS: atom_id res chain seq x y z
N VAL A 1 -43.55 -48.24 36.95
CA VAL A 1 -43.70 -47.45 35.72
C VAL A 1 -42.65 -46.37 35.72
N LYS A 2 -41.58 -46.55 34.89
CA LYS A 2 -40.53 -45.53 34.65
C LYS A 2 -41.07 -44.45 33.71
N PRO A 3 -40.71 -43.16 33.89
CA PRO A 3 -40.97 -42.16 32.86
C PRO A 3 -39.92 -42.27 31.75
N ALA A 4 -40.39 -42.06 30.50
CA ALA A 4 -39.63 -42.14 29.29
C ALA A 4 -38.65 -40.94 29.14
N ASP A 5 -37.46 -41.24 28.64
CA ASP A 5 -36.42 -40.28 28.22
C ASP A 5 -36.94 -39.36 27.11
N ALA A 6 -36.93 -38.07 27.37
CA ALA A 6 -37.10 -37.04 26.35
C ALA A 6 -35.75 -36.82 25.63
N THR A 7 -35.61 -37.44 24.49
CA THR A 7 -34.50 -37.14 23.53
C THR A 7 -34.66 -35.73 22.98
N THR A 8 -33.78 -34.86 23.36
CA THR A 8 -33.56 -33.51 22.77
C THR A 8 -33.14 -33.71 21.29
N PRO A 9 -33.77 -33.07 20.30
CA PRO A 9 -33.31 -33.16 18.93
C PRO A 9 -31.98 -32.43 18.81
N GLY A 10 -30.95 -33.16 18.38
CA GLY A 10 -29.66 -32.62 18.04
C GLY A 10 -29.78 -31.51 17.00
N ALA A 11 -29.08 -30.41 17.23
CA ALA A 11 -28.91 -29.31 16.29
C ALA A 11 -28.29 -29.86 14.99
N THR A 12 -29.11 -30.14 14.00
CA THR A 12 -28.68 -30.37 12.64
C THR A 12 -28.02 -29.09 12.15
N GLY A 13 -26.70 -29.12 11.97
CA GLY A 13 -25.93 -28.05 11.36
C GLY A 13 -26.46 -27.79 9.94
N ALA A 14 -27.29 -26.77 9.81
CA ALA A 14 -27.68 -26.25 8.52
C ALA A 14 -26.41 -25.76 7.82
N SER A 15 -26.10 -26.32 6.64
CA SER A 15 -25.00 -25.78 5.80
C SER A 15 -25.23 -24.28 5.61
N PRO A 16 -24.21 -23.43 5.78
CA PRO A 16 -24.37 -21.99 5.64
C PRO A 16 -24.95 -21.67 4.25
N LEU A 17 -25.93 -20.78 4.21
CA LEU A 17 -26.64 -20.40 2.98
C LEU A 17 -25.67 -19.72 2.01
N VAL A 18 -25.47 -20.30 0.83
CA VAL A 18 -24.67 -19.69 -0.23
C VAL A 18 -25.39 -18.43 -0.72
N LEU A 19 -24.77 -17.26 -0.47
CA LEU A 19 -25.27 -15.96 -0.89
C LEU A 19 -24.87 -15.63 -2.32
N LEU A 20 -23.60 -15.80 -2.66
CA LEU A 20 -23.07 -15.53 -3.99
C LEU A 20 -22.27 -16.74 -4.48
N GLU A 21 -22.52 -17.15 -5.71
CA GLU A 21 -21.81 -18.23 -6.38
C GLU A 21 -21.33 -17.76 -7.75
N GLY A 22 -20.05 -17.97 -8.06
CA GLY A 22 -19.47 -17.79 -9.39
C GLY A 22 -18.97 -19.12 -9.94
N ARG A 23 -19.26 -19.40 -11.20
CA ARG A 23 -18.82 -20.63 -11.89
C ARG A 23 -18.19 -20.30 -13.24
N GLY A 24 -16.93 -20.76 -13.43
CA GLY A 24 -16.19 -20.65 -14.66
C GLY A 24 -15.97 -19.21 -15.14
N LEU A 25 -15.92 -18.24 -14.20
CA LEU A 25 -15.83 -16.83 -14.56
C LEU A 25 -14.52 -16.50 -15.30
N GLY A 26 -14.68 -15.92 -16.48
CA GLY A 26 -13.57 -15.45 -17.29
C GLY A 26 -13.77 -14.04 -17.81
N LYS A 27 -12.69 -13.29 -17.92
CA LYS A 27 -12.67 -11.96 -18.54
C LYS A 27 -11.44 -11.79 -19.38
N THR A 28 -11.66 -11.46 -20.65
CA THR A 28 -10.62 -11.11 -21.61
C THR A 28 -10.85 -9.67 -22.08
N TYR A 29 -9.83 -8.84 -22.00
CA TYR A 29 -9.74 -7.56 -22.69
C TYR A 29 -8.86 -7.75 -23.95
N ALA A 30 -7.73 -7.08 -24.09
CA ALA A 30 -6.74 -7.44 -25.10
C ALA A 30 -6.04 -8.77 -24.76
N THR A 31 -5.88 -9.05 -23.47
CA THR A 31 -5.34 -10.29 -22.91
C THR A 31 -6.31 -10.89 -21.89
N PRO A 32 -6.28 -12.22 -21.62
CA PRO A 32 -7.04 -12.84 -20.56
C PRO A 32 -6.61 -12.28 -19.19
N VAL A 33 -7.59 -11.82 -18.37
CA VAL A 33 -7.38 -11.31 -17.02
C VAL A 33 -7.95 -12.23 -15.97
N LEU A 34 -9.06 -12.94 -16.30
CA LEU A 34 -9.60 -14.01 -15.47
C LEU A 34 -9.84 -15.24 -16.34
N ALA A 35 -9.54 -16.42 -15.82
CA ALA A 35 -9.60 -17.69 -16.54
C ALA A 35 -10.23 -18.79 -15.67
N GLY A 36 -11.55 -18.97 -15.81
CA GLY A 36 -12.28 -20.08 -15.20
C GLY A 36 -12.33 -20.02 -13.66
N VAL A 37 -12.64 -18.86 -13.09
CA VAL A 37 -12.66 -18.67 -11.63
C VAL A 37 -13.98 -19.17 -11.05
N ASP A 38 -13.89 -20.12 -10.11
CA ASP A 38 -15.00 -20.61 -9.28
C ASP A 38 -14.86 -20.09 -7.86
N PHE A 39 -15.96 -19.60 -7.27
CA PHE A 39 -15.98 -19.19 -5.88
C PHE A 39 -17.41 -19.18 -5.31
N GLU A 40 -17.48 -19.19 -3.99
CA GLU A 40 -18.73 -19.06 -3.24
C GLU A 40 -18.52 -18.18 -2.01
N LEU A 41 -19.55 -17.41 -1.64
CA LEU A 41 -19.63 -16.60 -0.44
C LEU A 41 -20.93 -16.93 0.29
N HIS A 42 -20.86 -17.08 1.61
CA HIS A 42 -22.03 -17.36 2.43
C HIS A 42 -22.61 -16.08 3.05
N ALA A 43 -23.88 -16.15 3.44
CA ALA A 43 -24.51 -15.06 4.19
C ALA A 43 -23.84 -14.89 5.56
N GLY A 44 -23.50 -13.63 5.92
CA GLY A 44 -22.80 -13.32 7.18
C GLY A 44 -21.36 -13.80 7.22
N GLU A 45 -20.72 -14.01 6.08
CA GLU A 45 -19.32 -14.39 5.94
C GLU A 45 -18.48 -13.22 5.44
N VAL A 46 -17.25 -13.12 5.92
CA VAL A 46 -16.20 -12.29 5.32
C VAL A 46 -15.25 -13.18 4.53
N LEU A 47 -15.34 -13.11 3.19
CA LEU A 47 -14.42 -13.75 2.28
C LEU A 47 -13.31 -12.75 1.90
N ALA A 48 -12.11 -12.97 2.38
CA ALA A 48 -10.94 -12.22 1.93
C ALA A 48 -10.56 -12.65 0.51
N LEU A 49 -10.41 -11.67 -0.37
CA LEU A 49 -9.91 -11.88 -1.73
C LEU A 49 -8.50 -11.30 -1.82
N THR A 50 -7.49 -12.16 -1.92
CA THR A 50 -6.10 -11.76 -1.93
C THR A 50 -5.35 -12.31 -3.15
N GLY A 51 -4.16 -11.79 -3.43
CA GLY A 51 -3.33 -12.15 -4.57
C GLY A 51 -2.43 -10.99 -5.00
N GLU A 52 -1.46 -11.24 -5.87
CA GLU A 52 -0.59 -10.19 -6.42
C GLU A 52 -1.38 -9.11 -7.18
N ASN A 53 -0.75 -7.95 -7.39
CA ASN A 53 -1.29 -6.92 -8.29
C ASN A 53 -1.35 -7.49 -9.72
N GLY A 54 -2.51 -7.29 -10.38
CA GLY A 54 -2.76 -7.89 -11.68
C GLY A 54 -3.32 -9.32 -11.63
N ALA A 55 -3.47 -9.94 -10.45
CA ALA A 55 -4.07 -11.26 -10.30
C ALA A 55 -5.56 -11.36 -10.67
N GLY A 56 -6.21 -10.22 -10.98
CA GLY A 56 -7.62 -10.21 -11.39
C GLY A 56 -8.62 -9.85 -10.29
N LYS A 57 -8.18 -9.54 -9.06
CA LYS A 57 -9.05 -9.22 -7.90
C LYS A 57 -10.07 -8.12 -8.21
N SER A 58 -9.58 -6.95 -8.65
CA SER A 58 -10.46 -5.82 -8.99
C SER A 58 -11.33 -6.09 -10.22
N THR A 59 -10.93 -6.99 -11.12
CA THR A 59 -11.78 -7.42 -12.24
C THR A 59 -12.90 -8.31 -11.76
N LEU A 60 -12.62 -9.27 -10.87
CA LEU A 60 -13.62 -10.14 -10.27
C LEU A 60 -14.65 -9.33 -9.47
N SER A 61 -14.19 -8.40 -8.62
CA SER A 61 -15.10 -7.54 -7.85
C SER A 61 -15.93 -6.62 -8.73
N LYS A 62 -15.38 -6.06 -9.80
CA LYS A 62 -16.12 -5.26 -10.79
C LYS A 62 -17.17 -6.08 -11.55
N ILE A 63 -16.90 -7.36 -11.83
CA ILE A 63 -17.89 -8.27 -12.42
C ILE A 63 -19.06 -8.47 -11.45
N VAL A 64 -18.79 -8.78 -10.19
CA VAL A 64 -19.81 -8.96 -9.15
C VAL A 64 -20.60 -7.67 -8.92
N ALA A 65 -19.94 -6.51 -8.97
CA ALA A 65 -20.60 -5.20 -8.82
C ALA A 65 -21.38 -4.72 -10.06
N GLY A 66 -21.42 -5.50 -11.15
CA GLY A 66 -22.10 -5.11 -12.40
C GLY A 66 -21.41 -3.95 -13.16
N LEU A 67 -20.16 -3.67 -12.87
CA LEU A 67 -19.34 -2.66 -13.57
C LEU A 67 -18.70 -3.21 -14.83
N VAL A 68 -18.49 -4.53 -14.89
CA VAL A 68 -17.84 -5.23 -16.00
C VAL A 68 -18.63 -6.51 -16.27
N THR A 69 -18.97 -6.78 -17.52
CA THR A 69 -19.60 -8.05 -17.93
C THR A 69 -18.52 -9.13 -18.09
N PRO A 70 -18.68 -10.33 -17.52
CA PRO A 70 -17.78 -11.44 -17.76
C PRO A 70 -17.79 -11.86 -19.25
N THR A 71 -16.68 -12.38 -19.74
CA THR A 71 -16.62 -12.95 -21.11
C THR A 71 -17.25 -14.34 -21.15
N HIS A 72 -17.05 -15.11 -20.08
CA HIS A 72 -17.70 -16.43 -19.86
C HIS A 72 -17.96 -16.66 -18.38
N GLY A 73 -18.69 -17.72 -18.11
CA GLY A 73 -19.10 -18.11 -16.77
C GLY A 73 -20.41 -17.47 -16.34
N THR A 74 -20.85 -17.83 -15.15
CA THR A 74 -22.14 -17.39 -14.60
C THR A 74 -22.02 -17.00 -13.14
N LEU A 75 -22.90 -16.08 -12.71
CA LEU A 75 -23.06 -15.70 -11.30
C LEU A 75 -24.48 -16.05 -10.85
N ARG A 76 -24.63 -16.43 -9.58
CA ARG A 76 -25.90 -16.59 -8.89
C ARG A 76 -25.89 -15.84 -7.56
N LEU A 77 -26.95 -15.11 -7.27
CA LEU A 77 -27.16 -14.42 -6.00
C LEU A 77 -28.36 -15.03 -5.29
N ALA A 78 -28.16 -15.54 -4.07
CA ALA A 78 -29.17 -16.28 -3.31
C ALA A 78 -29.88 -17.39 -4.17
N GLY A 79 -29.08 -18.12 -4.95
CA GLY A 79 -29.56 -19.20 -5.83
C GLY A 79 -30.20 -18.75 -7.14
N GLN A 80 -30.46 -17.45 -7.35
CA GLN A 80 -31.04 -16.92 -8.58
C GLN A 80 -29.94 -16.46 -9.56
N PRO A 81 -30.16 -16.58 -10.88
CA PRO A 81 -29.24 -16.05 -11.87
C PRO A 81 -29.00 -14.56 -11.63
N PHE A 82 -27.71 -14.16 -11.65
CA PHE A 82 -27.28 -12.80 -11.39
C PHE A 82 -26.38 -12.29 -12.53
N ALA A 83 -26.93 -11.46 -13.40
CA ALA A 83 -26.23 -10.90 -14.56
C ALA A 83 -26.60 -9.42 -14.73
N PRO A 84 -26.20 -8.54 -13.79
CA PRO A 84 -26.58 -7.14 -13.84
C PRO A 84 -25.96 -6.45 -15.06
N ALA A 85 -26.77 -5.69 -15.80
CA ALA A 85 -26.33 -4.92 -16.95
C ALA A 85 -25.63 -3.62 -16.56
N SER A 86 -25.72 -3.22 -15.27
CA SER A 86 -25.11 -2.00 -14.73
C SER A 86 -24.93 -2.07 -13.22
N ARG A 87 -24.03 -1.21 -12.68
CA ARG A 87 -23.87 -1.00 -11.24
C ARG A 87 -25.22 -0.71 -10.55
N LYS A 88 -26.05 0.16 -11.13
CA LYS A 88 -27.36 0.54 -10.57
C LYS A 88 -28.31 -0.66 -10.43
N GLU A 89 -28.23 -1.62 -11.33
CA GLU A 89 -29.00 -2.85 -11.26
C GLU A 89 -28.47 -3.78 -10.18
N ALA A 90 -27.15 -3.97 -10.08
CA ALA A 90 -26.52 -4.73 -9.00
C ALA A 90 -26.89 -4.14 -7.63
N GLU A 91 -26.88 -2.82 -7.51
CA GLU A 91 -27.28 -2.10 -6.29
C GLU A 91 -28.75 -2.32 -5.91
N ARG A 92 -29.66 -2.40 -6.90
CA ARG A 92 -31.08 -2.75 -6.66
C ARG A 92 -31.25 -4.19 -6.17
N LEU A 93 -30.37 -5.09 -6.57
CA LEU A 93 -30.35 -6.49 -6.13
C LEU A 93 -29.61 -6.68 -4.80
N GLY A 94 -29.14 -5.59 -4.17
CA GLY A 94 -28.49 -5.61 -2.87
C GLY A 94 -26.98 -5.84 -2.90
N VAL A 95 -26.32 -5.71 -4.05
CA VAL A 95 -24.85 -5.78 -4.17
C VAL A 95 -24.27 -4.37 -4.15
N ARG A 96 -23.36 -4.08 -3.24
CA ARG A 96 -22.71 -2.79 -3.04
C ARG A 96 -21.21 -2.91 -3.16
N MET A 97 -20.54 -1.88 -3.69
CA MET A 97 -19.09 -1.83 -3.79
C MET A 97 -18.56 -0.46 -3.37
N VAL A 98 -17.62 -0.49 -2.44
CA VAL A 98 -16.74 0.63 -2.07
C VAL A 98 -15.43 0.42 -2.79
N MET A 99 -15.06 1.39 -3.62
CA MET A 99 -13.82 1.35 -4.42
C MET A 99 -12.66 1.96 -3.63
N GLN A 100 -11.44 1.67 -4.07
CA GLN A 100 -10.20 2.19 -3.49
C GLN A 100 -10.14 3.72 -3.55
N GLU A 101 -10.64 4.35 -4.63
CA GLU A 101 -10.75 5.79 -4.75
C GLU A 101 -12.14 6.24 -4.29
N LEU A 102 -12.18 7.27 -3.42
CA LEU A 102 -13.43 7.83 -2.91
C LEU A 102 -14.22 8.49 -4.04
N SER A 103 -15.52 8.20 -4.10
CA SER A 103 -16.44 8.77 -5.09
C SER A 103 -17.34 9.86 -4.50
N LEU A 104 -16.92 10.47 -3.39
CA LEU A 104 -17.62 11.57 -2.73
C LEU A 104 -17.40 12.90 -3.48
N VAL A 105 -18.39 13.79 -3.40
CA VAL A 105 -18.28 15.15 -3.91
C VAL A 105 -17.83 16.08 -2.78
N PRO A 106 -16.57 16.56 -2.76
CA PRO A 106 -15.99 17.24 -1.59
C PRO A 106 -16.73 18.50 -1.14
N THR A 107 -17.37 19.21 -2.07
CA THR A 107 -18.10 20.46 -1.82
C THR A 107 -19.52 20.26 -1.30
N MET A 108 -20.07 19.05 -1.40
CA MET A 108 -21.40 18.72 -0.90
C MET A 108 -21.33 18.29 0.57
N SER A 109 -22.43 18.48 1.29
CA SER A 109 -22.54 18.02 2.69
C SER A 109 -22.48 16.51 2.80
N VAL A 110 -22.16 16.00 3.99
CA VAL A 110 -22.22 14.57 4.31
C VAL A 110 -23.61 14.00 3.99
N ALA A 111 -24.68 14.71 4.37
CA ALA A 111 -26.05 14.29 4.11
C ALA A 111 -26.38 14.21 2.62
N GLU A 112 -25.93 15.18 1.82
CA GLU A 112 -26.11 15.16 0.37
C GLU A 112 -25.33 14.03 -0.29
N ASN A 113 -24.09 13.76 0.15
CA ASN A 113 -23.30 12.64 -0.36
C ASN A 113 -23.93 11.29 -0.02
N LEU A 114 -24.43 11.12 1.22
CA LEU A 114 -25.07 9.86 1.66
C LEU A 114 -26.33 9.52 0.87
N LEU A 115 -27.15 10.52 0.55
CA LEU A 115 -28.47 10.33 -0.04
C LEU A 115 -28.56 10.90 -1.47
N LEU A 116 -27.43 11.05 -2.18
CA LEU A 116 -27.34 11.69 -3.49
C LEU A 116 -28.36 11.13 -4.50
N ASP A 117 -28.56 9.83 -4.53
CA ASP A 117 -29.50 9.16 -5.43
C ASP A 117 -30.96 9.19 -4.94
N ARG A 118 -31.22 9.67 -3.71
CA ARG A 118 -32.52 9.64 -3.02
C ARG A 118 -32.80 10.90 -2.24
N LEU A 119 -32.40 12.06 -2.79
CA LEU A 119 -32.61 13.35 -2.14
C LEU A 119 -34.12 13.59 -1.89
N PRO A 120 -34.55 13.76 -0.63
CA PRO A 120 -35.95 14.06 -0.33
C PRO A 120 -36.29 15.43 -0.91
N ASN A 121 -37.26 15.45 -1.82
CA ASN A 121 -37.65 16.70 -2.49
C ASN A 121 -39.18 16.82 -2.55
N ARG A 122 -39.64 18.08 -2.65
CA ARG A 122 -41.03 18.41 -2.95
C ARG A 122 -41.03 19.52 -4.01
N LEU A 123 -41.67 19.27 -5.10
CA LEU A 123 -41.74 20.20 -6.26
C LEU A 123 -40.35 20.66 -6.76
N GLY A 124 -39.34 19.78 -6.69
CA GLY A 124 -37.97 20.08 -7.11
C GLY A 124 -37.10 20.72 -6.01
N PHE A 125 -37.64 21.09 -4.87
CA PHE A 125 -36.89 21.67 -3.75
C PHE A 125 -36.51 20.61 -2.72
N ILE A 126 -35.22 20.55 -2.36
CA ILE A 126 -34.68 19.60 -1.36
C ILE A 126 -35.20 19.97 0.03
N ARG A 127 -35.78 18.99 0.72
CA ARG A 127 -36.24 19.11 2.10
C ARG A 127 -35.06 18.84 3.05
N ARG A 128 -34.31 19.89 3.38
CA ARG A 128 -33.04 19.80 4.12
C ARG A 128 -33.19 19.15 5.50
N ASP A 129 -34.27 19.39 6.21
CA ASP A 129 -34.48 18.81 7.54
C ASP A 129 -34.69 17.29 7.46
N GLU A 130 -35.46 16.81 6.46
CA GLU A 130 -35.63 15.39 6.22
C GLU A 130 -34.34 14.74 5.74
N LEU A 131 -33.59 15.41 4.89
CA LEU A 131 -32.28 14.95 4.41
C LEU A 131 -31.31 14.75 5.58
N ASN A 132 -31.16 15.78 6.43
CA ASN A 132 -30.25 15.71 7.58
C ASN A 132 -30.68 14.66 8.60
N ALA A 133 -31.99 14.55 8.90
CA ALA A 133 -32.51 13.53 9.81
C ALA A 133 -32.32 12.11 9.26
N ALA A 134 -32.49 11.90 7.95
CA ALA A 134 -32.25 10.60 7.32
C ALA A 134 -30.74 10.25 7.31
N ALA A 135 -29.89 11.23 7.02
CA ALA A 135 -28.44 11.07 7.06
C ALA A 135 -27.95 10.74 8.47
N ALA A 136 -28.41 11.46 9.50
CA ALA A 136 -28.04 11.21 10.89
C ALA A 136 -28.39 9.77 11.33
N ARG A 137 -29.57 9.25 10.93
CA ARG A 137 -29.93 7.85 11.19
C ARG A 137 -28.98 6.87 10.50
N GLN A 138 -28.59 7.14 9.24
CA GLN A 138 -27.67 6.30 8.51
C GLN A 138 -26.25 6.33 9.10
N MET A 139 -25.80 7.52 9.49
CA MET A 139 -24.50 7.73 10.14
C MET A 139 -24.41 7.00 11.49
N ALA A 140 -25.50 7.00 12.27
CA ALA A 140 -25.57 6.28 13.53
C ALA A 140 -25.39 4.76 13.38
N LEU A 141 -25.75 4.18 12.23
CA LEU A 141 -25.58 2.75 11.97
C LEU A 141 -24.11 2.32 11.88
N ILE A 142 -23.20 3.26 11.61
CA ILE A 142 -21.77 3.02 11.40
C ILE A 142 -20.89 3.85 12.34
N GLY A 143 -21.47 4.35 13.45
CA GLY A 143 -20.71 5.03 14.50
C GLY A 143 -20.22 6.44 14.15
N LEU A 144 -20.85 7.14 13.21
CA LEU A 144 -20.53 8.52 12.84
C LEU A 144 -21.45 9.57 13.53
N GLN A 145 -21.89 9.32 14.77
CA GLN A 145 -22.81 10.22 15.48
C GLN A 145 -22.21 11.60 15.76
N ASP A 146 -20.88 11.68 15.89
CA ASP A 146 -20.16 12.90 16.22
C ASP A 146 -19.93 13.82 15.00
N VAL A 147 -20.28 13.38 13.79
CA VAL A 147 -20.14 14.16 12.56
C VAL A 147 -21.42 14.92 12.25
N ASP A 148 -21.33 16.24 12.05
CA ASP A 148 -22.49 17.03 11.61
C ASP A 148 -22.84 16.69 10.13
N PRO A 149 -24.07 16.19 9.85
CA PRO A 149 -24.49 15.85 8.49
C PRO A 149 -24.50 17.04 7.52
N ARG A 150 -24.48 18.29 8.01
CA ARG A 150 -24.46 19.51 7.22
C ARG A 150 -23.06 19.91 6.75
N MET A 151 -22.01 19.36 7.40
CA MET A 151 -20.62 19.68 7.10
C MET A 151 -20.25 19.22 5.68
N PRO A 152 -19.50 20.03 4.88
CA PRO A 152 -18.93 19.58 3.63
C PRO A 152 -18.04 18.36 3.85
N VAL A 153 -18.21 17.30 3.06
CA VAL A 153 -17.45 16.06 3.26
C VAL A 153 -15.95 16.26 3.06
N GLY A 154 -15.54 17.21 2.21
CA GLY A 154 -14.14 17.56 2.01
C GLY A 154 -13.44 18.19 3.22
N ALA A 155 -14.19 18.66 4.23
CA ALA A 155 -13.64 19.17 5.49
C ALA A 155 -13.31 18.05 6.50
N LEU A 156 -13.77 16.83 6.23
CA LEU A 156 -13.48 15.66 7.07
C LEU A 156 -12.09 15.11 6.77
N GLY A 157 -11.44 14.52 7.76
CA GLY A 157 -10.26 13.68 7.55
C GLY A 157 -10.58 12.50 6.62
N VAL A 158 -9.56 12.00 5.90
CA VAL A 158 -9.72 10.95 4.87
C VAL A 158 -10.39 9.70 5.43
N GLY A 159 -10.10 9.31 6.68
CA GLY A 159 -10.73 8.18 7.35
C GLY A 159 -12.23 8.36 7.55
N TYR A 160 -12.66 9.54 7.96
CA TYR A 160 -14.10 9.86 8.07
C TYR A 160 -14.78 9.89 6.70
N GLN A 161 -14.11 10.39 5.66
CA GLN A 161 -14.63 10.32 4.28
C GLN A 161 -14.83 8.87 3.84
N GLN A 162 -13.89 7.97 4.13
CA GLN A 162 -14.01 6.54 3.87
C GLN A 162 -15.23 5.93 4.58
N MET A 163 -15.44 6.28 5.84
CA MET A 163 -16.62 5.84 6.60
C MET A 163 -17.93 6.37 6.01
N VAL A 164 -17.96 7.61 5.52
CA VAL A 164 -19.11 8.18 4.78
C VAL A 164 -19.38 7.41 3.49
N GLU A 165 -18.35 7.03 2.73
CA GLU A 165 -18.49 6.20 1.51
C GLU A 165 -19.11 4.83 1.83
N ILE A 166 -18.65 4.20 2.93
CA ILE A 166 -19.23 2.93 3.42
C ILE A 166 -20.69 3.14 3.84
N ALA A 167 -20.98 4.21 4.62
CA ALA A 167 -22.35 4.56 5.01
C ALA A 167 -23.27 4.73 3.81
N ARG A 168 -22.81 5.44 2.77
CA ARG A 168 -23.54 5.62 1.51
C ARG A 168 -23.86 4.28 0.85
N SER A 169 -22.91 3.37 0.84
CA SER A 169 -23.09 2.03 0.29
C SER A 169 -24.11 1.19 1.05
N LEU A 170 -24.37 1.50 2.31
CA LEU A 170 -25.36 0.83 3.16
C LEU A 170 -26.77 1.46 3.12
N VAL A 171 -26.95 2.56 2.36
CA VAL A 171 -28.26 3.17 2.18
C VAL A 171 -29.19 2.23 1.38
N GLY A 172 -30.21 1.68 2.03
CA GLY A 172 -31.16 0.70 1.48
C GLY A 172 -30.76 -0.74 1.78
N GLU A 173 -31.25 -1.67 0.96
CA GLU A 173 -30.95 -3.10 1.14
C GLU A 173 -29.51 -3.40 0.71
N CYS A 174 -28.72 -3.99 1.60
CA CYS A 174 -27.37 -4.48 1.32
C CYS A 174 -27.31 -5.96 1.75
N ARG A 175 -27.17 -6.86 0.78
CA ARG A 175 -26.96 -8.29 1.01
C ARG A 175 -25.49 -8.67 0.88
N LEU A 176 -24.80 -8.01 -0.05
CA LEU A 176 -23.39 -8.22 -0.37
C LEU A 176 -22.66 -6.88 -0.40
N LEU A 177 -21.62 -6.76 0.37
CA LEU A 177 -20.73 -5.60 0.39
C LEU A 177 -19.33 -5.98 -0.10
N ILE A 178 -18.82 -5.28 -1.09
CA ILE A 178 -17.46 -5.42 -1.60
C ILE A 178 -16.65 -4.22 -1.14
N LEU A 179 -15.52 -4.46 -0.46
CA LEU A 179 -14.60 -3.45 0.03
C LEU A 179 -13.24 -3.66 -0.67
N ASP A 180 -12.84 -2.70 -1.52
CA ASP A 180 -11.58 -2.76 -2.29
C ASP A 180 -10.53 -1.88 -1.61
N GLU A 181 -9.59 -2.50 -0.88
CA GLU A 181 -8.52 -1.87 -0.10
C GLU A 181 -9.01 -0.72 0.83
N PRO A 182 -10.02 -0.95 1.69
CA PRO A 182 -10.69 0.14 2.40
C PRO A 182 -9.83 0.82 3.48
N THR A 183 -8.71 0.22 3.87
CA THR A 183 -7.81 0.70 4.94
C THR A 183 -6.55 1.38 4.43
N ALA A 184 -6.38 1.51 3.11
CA ALA A 184 -5.14 2.04 2.51
C ALA A 184 -4.75 3.45 3.01
N THR A 185 -5.74 4.25 3.43
CA THR A 185 -5.57 5.63 3.90
C THR A 185 -5.98 5.84 5.36
N LEU A 186 -6.36 4.77 6.07
CA LEU A 186 -6.86 4.84 7.45
C LEU A 186 -5.72 4.75 8.47
N SER A 187 -5.87 5.46 9.58
CA SER A 187 -5.09 5.25 10.79
C SER A 187 -5.45 3.93 11.48
N ALA A 188 -4.63 3.46 12.41
CA ALA A 188 -4.91 2.23 13.16
C ALA A 188 -6.27 2.28 13.89
N ARG A 189 -6.60 3.40 14.53
CA ARG A 189 -7.87 3.61 15.24
C ARG A 189 -9.08 3.58 14.29
N GLU A 190 -8.96 4.19 13.11
CA GLU A 190 -10.03 4.18 12.11
C GLU A 190 -10.22 2.79 11.51
N THR A 191 -9.12 2.03 11.35
CA THR A 191 -9.15 0.64 10.90
C THR A 191 -9.87 -0.26 11.90
N GLU A 192 -9.57 -0.13 13.21
CA GLU A 192 -10.28 -0.85 14.27
C GLU A 192 -11.78 -0.56 14.24
N HIS A 193 -12.15 0.71 14.11
CA HIS A 193 -13.54 1.10 14.00
C HIS A 193 -14.25 0.50 12.78
N LEU A 194 -13.58 0.49 11.62
CA LEU A 194 -14.09 -0.19 10.42
C LEU A 194 -14.33 -1.69 10.68
N PHE A 195 -13.41 -2.37 11.37
CA PHE A 195 -13.54 -3.80 11.68
C PHE A 195 -14.72 -4.09 12.61
N GLU A 196 -15.00 -3.22 13.58
CA GLU A 196 -16.22 -3.30 14.40
C GLU A 196 -17.49 -3.21 13.55
N GLN A 197 -17.51 -2.29 12.57
CA GLN A 197 -18.65 -2.15 11.66
C GLN A 197 -18.82 -3.38 10.74
N ILE A 198 -17.73 -3.93 10.24
CA ILE A 198 -17.73 -5.19 9.46
C ILE A 198 -18.33 -6.32 10.31
N ALA A 199 -17.94 -6.44 11.57
CA ALA A 199 -18.48 -7.45 12.49
C ALA A 199 -19.99 -7.27 12.74
N LEU A 200 -20.48 -6.03 12.84
CA LEU A 200 -21.91 -5.74 12.99
C LEU A 200 -22.70 -6.12 11.70
N LEU A 201 -22.19 -5.80 10.52
CA LEU A 201 -22.82 -6.15 9.24
C LEU A 201 -22.87 -7.67 9.05
N LYS A 202 -21.79 -8.35 9.38
CA LYS A 202 -21.73 -9.82 9.38
C LYS A 202 -22.83 -10.44 10.26
N LYS A 203 -23.03 -9.95 11.49
CA LYS A 203 -24.09 -10.40 12.40
C LYS A 203 -25.51 -10.17 11.83
N ARG A 204 -25.67 -9.19 10.94
CA ARG A 204 -26.93 -8.93 10.22
C ARG A 204 -27.13 -9.81 8.99
N GLY A 205 -26.21 -10.73 8.71
CA GLY A 205 -26.26 -11.64 7.57
C GLY A 205 -25.73 -11.07 6.25
N VAL A 206 -25.09 -9.88 6.26
CA VAL A 206 -24.46 -9.33 5.07
C VAL A 206 -23.21 -10.15 4.73
N GLY A 207 -23.13 -10.66 3.49
CA GLY A 207 -21.90 -11.25 2.98
C GLY A 207 -20.91 -10.16 2.58
N ILE A 208 -19.63 -10.34 2.89
CA ILE A 208 -18.62 -9.32 2.65
C ILE A 208 -17.47 -9.92 1.84
N VAL A 209 -17.12 -9.30 0.71
CA VAL A 209 -15.87 -9.55 -0.01
C VAL A 209 -14.89 -8.44 0.39
N TYR A 210 -13.82 -8.82 1.07
CA TYR A 210 -12.81 -7.90 1.55
C TYR A 210 -11.50 -8.08 0.78
N ILE A 211 -11.11 -7.07 0.00
CA ILE A 211 -9.90 -7.10 -0.81
C ILE A 211 -8.82 -6.34 -0.05
N SER A 212 -7.75 -7.03 0.30
CA SER A 212 -6.56 -6.42 0.90
C SER A 212 -5.33 -7.27 0.60
N HIS A 213 -4.18 -6.62 0.58
CA HIS A 213 -2.86 -7.25 0.56
C HIS A 213 -2.19 -7.24 1.95
N ARG A 214 -2.85 -6.67 2.97
CA ARG A 214 -2.37 -6.59 4.35
C ARG A 214 -2.86 -7.81 5.13
N LEU A 215 -1.96 -8.78 5.33
CA LEU A 215 -2.30 -10.08 5.92
C LEU A 215 -2.73 -9.99 7.39
N ASP A 216 -2.20 -9.04 8.14
CA ASP A 216 -2.59 -8.73 9.52
C ASP A 216 -4.07 -8.32 9.63
N GLU A 217 -4.58 -7.57 8.66
CA GLU A 217 -6.01 -7.23 8.58
C GLU A 217 -6.87 -8.46 8.30
N LEU A 218 -6.45 -9.27 7.33
CA LEU A 218 -7.20 -10.48 6.95
C LEU A 218 -7.33 -11.45 8.11
N GLN A 219 -6.29 -11.60 8.93
CA GLN A 219 -6.30 -12.46 10.12
C GLN A 219 -7.34 -12.01 11.17
N GLN A 220 -7.64 -10.71 11.24
CA GLN A 220 -8.57 -10.16 12.23
C GLN A 220 -10.03 -10.32 11.82
N ILE A 221 -10.35 -10.22 10.52
CA ILE A 221 -11.75 -10.10 10.07
C ILE A 221 -12.24 -11.23 9.19
N ALA A 222 -11.36 -11.94 8.46
CA ALA A 222 -11.77 -12.92 7.46
C ALA A 222 -12.14 -14.27 8.08
N ASP A 223 -13.23 -14.86 7.58
CA ASP A 223 -13.58 -16.25 7.87
C ASP A 223 -12.86 -17.23 6.94
N ARG A 224 -12.80 -16.86 5.65
CA ARG A 224 -12.11 -17.60 4.60
C ARG A 224 -11.28 -16.68 3.75
N VAL A 225 -10.23 -17.23 3.18
CA VAL A 225 -9.34 -16.52 2.24
C VAL A 225 -9.36 -17.23 0.91
N MET A 226 -9.70 -16.49 -0.13
CA MET A 226 -9.59 -16.90 -1.53
C MET A 226 -8.36 -16.24 -2.15
N VAL A 227 -7.49 -17.06 -2.72
CA VAL A 227 -6.26 -16.60 -3.38
C VAL A 227 -6.44 -16.65 -4.89
N LEU A 228 -6.23 -15.50 -5.54
CA LEU A 228 -6.09 -15.39 -7.00
C LEU A 228 -4.63 -15.20 -7.39
N ARG A 229 -4.21 -15.90 -8.46
CA ARG A 229 -2.90 -15.73 -9.08
C ARG A 229 -2.99 -15.90 -10.58
N ASP A 230 -2.41 -14.96 -11.35
CA ASP A 230 -2.41 -14.95 -12.82
C ASP A 230 -3.81 -15.18 -13.42
N GLY A 231 -4.84 -14.54 -12.84
CA GLY A 231 -6.24 -14.63 -13.27
C GLY A 231 -6.96 -15.93 -12.92
N ARG A 232 -6.36 -16.80 -12.12
CA ARG A 232 -6.93 -18.11 -11.73
C ARG A 232 -7.18 -18.21 -10.24
N HIS A 233 -8.21 -18.94 -9.86
CA HIS A 233 -8.43 -19.37 -8.49
C HIS A 233 -7.37 -20.43 -8.13
N ILE A 234 -6.62 -20.18 -7.05
CA ILE A 234 -5.57 -21.10 -6.57
C ILE A 234 -6.13 -21.95 -5.44
N ASP A 235 -6.73 -21.30 -4.42
CA ASP A 235 -7.19 -21.97 -3.23
C ASP A 235 -8.20 -21.11 -2.47
N THR A 236 -9.08 -21.75 -1.69
CA THR A 236 -9.98 -21.10 -0.74
C THR A 236 -10.00 -21.90 0.55
N ARG A 237 -9.48 -21.35 1.64
CA ARG A 237 -9.39 -22.01 2.95
C ARG A 237 -9.92 -21.13 4.08
N ARG A 238 -10.23 -21.75 5.21
CA ARG A 238 -10.60 -21.03 6.43
C ARG A 238 -9.38 -20.27 6.96
N MET A 239 -9.58 -19.00 7.33
CA MET A 239 -8.49 -18.15 7.83
C MET A 239 -7.76 -18.73 9.05
N ARG A 240 -8.51 -19.33 9.98
CA ARG A 240 -7.95 -19.97 11.19
C ARG A 240 -6.99 -21.13 10.92
N ASP A 241 -7.06 -21.73 9.73
CA ASP A 241 -6.26 -22.91 9.34
C ASP A 241 -5.01 -22.51 8.54
N LEU A 242 -4.75 -21.18 8.40
CA LEU A 242 -3.68 -20.62 7.58
C LEU A 242 -2.73 -19.77 8.41
N SER A 243 -1.43 -19.98 8.21
CA SER A 243 -0.40 -19.00 8.60
C SER A 243 -0.26 -17.90 7.54
N GLN A 244 0.33 -16.77 7.91
CA GLN A 244 0.68 -15.71 6.93
C GLN A 244 1.58 -16.26 5.82
N ALA A 245 2.55 -17.12 6.17
CA ALA A 245 3.45 -17.76 5.22
C ALA A 245 2.70 -18.62 4.19
N ASP A 246 1.64 -19.35 4.60
CA ASP A 246 0.83 -20.16 3.68
C ASP A 246 0.09 -19.29 2.67
N ILE A 247 -0.47 -18.17 3.13
CA ILE A 247 -1.16 -17.22 2.24
C ILE A 247 -0.17 -16.64 1.23
N VAL A 248 0.99 -16.15 1.70
CA VAL A 248 2.04 -15.60 0.84
C VAL A 248 2.52 -16.62 -0.17
N ARG A 249 2.77 -17.88 0.25
CA ARG A 249 3.15 -18.97 -0.65
C ARG A 249 2.11 -19.20 -1.75
N SER A 250 0.83 -19.21 -1.39
CA SER A 250 -0.27 -19.38 -2.35
C SER A 250 -0.36 -18.20 -3.32
N MET A 251 -0.14 -16.96 -2.84
CA MET A 251 -0.17 -15.74 -3.66
C MET A 251 0.98 -15.69 -4.66
N VAL A 252 2.21 -15.94 -4.20
CA VAL A 252 3.44 -15.75 -4.99
C VAL A 252 3.85 -17.02 -5.74
N GLY A 253 3.43 -18.19 -5.26
CA GLY A 253 3.73 -19.51 -5.86
C GLY A 253 5.15 -19.98 -5.64
N ARG A 254 5.91 -19.34 -4.77
CA ARG A 254 7.26 -19.70 -4.32
C ARG A 254 7.40 -19.41 -2.84
N ASP A 255 8.32 -20.07 -2.17
CA ASP A 255 8.64 -19.73 -0.78
C ASP A 255 9.25 -18.32 -0.74
N VAL A 256 8.47 -17.37 -0.27
CA VAL A 256 8.98 -16.06 0.12
C VAL A 256 9.38 -16.23 1.57
N VAL A 257 10.63 -16.59 1.77
CA VAL A 257 11.22 -16.62 3.10
C VAL A 257 11.35 -15.15 3.51
N GLU A 258 10.57 -14.72 4.51
CA GLU A 258 10.91 -13.55 5.31
C GLU A 258 12.12 -14.01 6.15
N ASP A 259 13.30 -13.88 5.56
CA ASP A 259 14.55 -14.29 6.19
C ASP A 259 14.91 -13.23 7.24
N LEU A 260 14.30 -13.34 8.43
CA LEU A 260 14.62 -12.52 9.59
C LEU A 260 16.03 -12.86 10.15
N ASP A 261 16.60 -14.00 9.72
CA ASP A 261 17.88 -14.55 10.19
C ASP A 261 19.04 -14.35 9.19
N ARG A 262 19.04 -13.25 8.44
CA ARG A 262 20.21 -12.96 7.58
C ARG A 262 21.45 -12.71 8.43
N GLU A 263 22.55 -13.37 8.08
CA GLU A 263 23.85 -13.08 8.67
C GLU A 263 24.26 -11.63 8.40
N ARG A 264 24.89 -11.00 9.39
CA ARG A 264 25.43 -9.66 9.28
C ARG A 264 26.45 -9.60 8.15
N ARG A 265 26.27 -8.67 7.20
CA ARG A 265 27.27 -8.42 6.17
C ARG A 265 28.51 -7.77 6.78
N PRO A 266 29.72 -8.12 6.32
CA PRO A 266 30.92 -7.42 6.76
C PRO A 266 30.84 -5.96 6.34
N ALA A 267 31.00 -5.06 7.29
CA ALA A 267 30.98 -3.63 7.02
C ALA A 267 32.21 -3.23 6.17
N GLY A 268 31.95 -2.67 4.99
CA GLY A 268 32.99 -2.11 4.12
C GLY A 268 33.48 -0.75 4.58
N GLN A 269 34.24 -0.08 3.71
CA GLN A 269 34.70 1.30 3.95
C GLN A 269 33.50 2.27 3.90
N VAL A 270 33.66 3.44 4.51
CA VAL A 270 32.65 4.49 4.48
C VAL A 270 32.50 4.99 3.04
N ALA A 271 31.30 4.79 2.47
CA ALA A 271 30.94 5.23 1.12
C ALA A 271 30.37 6.66 1.13
N LEU A 272 29.63 7.02 2.18
CA LEU A 272 29.06 8.35 2.37
C LEU A 272 29.05 8.71 3.85
N SER A 273 29.46 9.94 4.17
CA SER A 273 29.41 10.51 5.52
C SER A 273 28.55 11.77 5.52
N VAL A 274 27.66 11.86 6.48
CA VAL A 274 26.81 13.02 6.75
C VAL A 274 27.25 13.62 8.08
N ARG A 275 27.50 14.94 8.13
CA ARG A 275 27.92 15.66 9.34
C ARG A 275 27.16 16.97 9.49
N GLY A 276 26.49 17.15 10.62
CA GLY A 276 25.80 18.37 11.01
C GLY A 276 24.69 18.78 10.02
N LEU A 277 24.11 17.84 9.26
CA LEU A 277 23.17 18.18 8.20
C LEU A 277 21.88 18.74 8.78
N SER A 278 21.52 19.96 8.35
CA SER A 278 20.40 20.71 8.93
C SER A 278 19.60 21.47 7.89
N ARG A 279 18.26 21.57 8.12
CA ARG A 279 17.32 22.41 7.39
C ARG A 279 16.15 22.80 8.30
N GLY A 280 16.12 24.04 8.75
CA GLY A 280 15.07 24.54 9.64
C GLY A 280 14.85 23.62 10.83
N ASN A 281 13.57 23.33 11.13
CA ASN A 281 13.18 22.41 12.19
C ASN A 281 12.94 20.96 11.69
N VAL A 282 13.04 20.72 10.38
CA VAL A 282 12.67 19.44 9.77
C VAL A 282 13.81 18.42 9.83
N VAL A 283 15.06 18.89 9.65
CA VAL A 283 16.28 18.09 9.83
C VAL A 283 17.24 18.90 10.68
N ARG A 284 17.69 18.34 11.80
CA ARG A 284 18.44 19.07 12.82
C ARG A 284 19.70 18.32 13.22
N ASP A 285 20.85 18.78 12.79
CA ASP A 285 22.18 18.33 13.21
C ASP A 285 22.35 16.80 13.11
N VAL A 286 22.11 16.27 11.90
CA VAL A 286 22.13 14.83 11.65
C VAL A 286 23.52 14.37 11.25
N ASP A 287 24.03 13.36 11.98
CA ASP A 287 25.32 12.71 11.74
C ASP A 287 25.15 11.20 11.56
N PHE A 288 25.68 10.65 10.47
CA PHE A 288 25.83 9.21 10.28
C PHE A 288 26.79 8.88 9.14
N ASP A 289 27.26 7.63 9.14
CA ASP A 289 28.04 7.05 8.06
C ASP A 289 27.29 5.90 7.41
N LEU A 290 27.34 5.84 6.08
CA LEU A 290 26.85 4.76 5.25
C LEU A 290 28.04 4.02 4.66
N ARG A 291 28.07 2.70 4.80
CA ARG A 291 29.24 1.86 4.43
C ARG A 291 28.98 1.10 3.13
N ALA A 292 30.02 0.82 2.38
CA ALA A 292 29.96 -0.04 1.21
C ALA A 292 29.51 -1.45 1.62
N GLY A 293 28.59 -2.02 0.85
CA GLY A 293 28.01 -3.33 1.14
C GLY A 293 26.93 -3.34 2.22
N GLU A 294 26.50 -2.18 2.70
CA GLU A 294 25.52 -2.02 3.78
C GLU A 294 24.15 -1.60 3.27
N VAL A 295 23.13 -2.11 3.93
CA VAL A 295 21.76 -1.58 3.88
C VAL A 295 21.47 -0.90 5.22
N PHE A 296 21.45 0.43 5.23
CA PHE A 296 21.17 1.26 6.40
C PHE A 296 19.71 1.72 6.39
N GLY A 297 18.94 1.33 7.39
CA GLY A 297 17.53 1.71 7.55
C GLY A 297 17.38 3.05 8.25
N LEU A 298 16.40 3.84 7.86
CA LEU A 298 15.96 5.05 8.55
C LEU A 298 14.50 4.87 8.98
N ALA A 299 14.30 4.60 10.28
CA ALA A 299 13.01 4.50 10.95
C ALA A 299 12.58 5.85 11.55
N GLY A 300 11.29 6.00 11.85
CA GLY A 300 10.72 7.17 12.53
C GLY A 300 9.25 7.36 12.19
N LEU A 301 8.58 8.25 12.91
CA LEU A 301 7.19 8.60 12.66
C LEU A 301 7.03 9.39 11.34
N VAL A 302 5.81 9.45 10.82
CA VAL A 302 5.47 10.34 9.69
C VAL A 302 5.78 11.78 10.10
N GLY A 303 6.50 12.52 9.23
CA GLY A 303 6.96 13.88 9.54
C GLY A 303 8.22 13.98 10.42
N SER A 304 8.91 12.87 10.70
CA SER A 304 10.17 12.89 11.47
C SER A 304 11.38 13.44 10.70
N GLY A 305 11.26 13.76 9.40
CA GLY A 305 12.32 14.33 8.57
C GLY A 305 13.13 13.33 7.73
N ARG A 306 12.70 12.06 7.64
CA ARG A 306 13.41 10.98 6.90
C ARG A 306 13.55 11.27 5.41
N THR A 307 12.44 11.54 4.74
CA THR A 307 12.39 11.91 3.31
C THR A 307 13.21 13.15 3.03
N GLU A 308 13.06 14.18 3.88
CA GLU A 308 13.80 15.43 3.77
C GLU A 308 15.31 15.21 3.93
N LEU A 309 15.72 14.32 4.83
CA LEU A 309 17.13 13.95 4.99
C LEU A 309 17.70 13.36 3.70
N LEU A 310 17.01 12.39 3.07
CA LEU A 310 17.47 11.83 1.78
C LEU A 310 17.50 12.90 0.68
N ARG A 311 16.49 13.79 0.64
CA ARG A 311 16.42 14.89 -0.33
C ARG A 311 17.55 15.91 -0.16
N LEU A 312 17.98 16.19 1.09
CA LEU A 312 19.14 17.05 1.39
C LEU A 312 20.44 16.41 0.92
N ILE A 313 20.64 15.11 1.17
CA ILE A 313 21.83 14.38 0.72
C ILE A 313 21.90 14.37 -0.82
N TYR A 314 20.75 14.24 -1.48
CA TYR A 314 20.65 14.22 -2.95
C TYR A 314 20.69 15.61 -3.59
N GLY A 315 20.64 16.68 -2.77
CA GLY A 315 20.60 18.07 -3.27
C GLY A 315 19.29 18.44 -3.95
N ALA A 316 18.18 17.69 -3.71
CA ALA A 316 16.85 18.06 -4.16
C ALA A 316 16.30 19.23 -3.34
N ASP A 317 16.72 19.34 -2.10
CA ASP A 317 16.42 20.45 -1.20
C ASP A 317 17.72 21.15 -0.76
N ARG A 318 17.65 22.45 -0.47
CA ARG A 318 18.78 23.22 0.04
C ARG A 318 18.98 22.95 1.52
N LYS A 319 20.22 22.66 1.91
CA LYS A 319 20.65 22.57 3.31
C LYS A 319 21.00 23.96 3.86
N ASP A 320 20.75 24.15 5.15
CA ASP A 320 21.15 25.38 5.85
C ASP A 320 22.58 25.24 6.43
N ALA A 321 22.92 24.02 6.88
CA ALA A 321 24.24 23.70 7.45
C ALA A 321 24.60 22.23 7.18
N GLY A 322 25.84 21.88 7.46
CA GLY A 322 26.38 20.54 7.39
C GLY A 322 27.02 20.19 6.05
N ALA A 323 27.60 19.00 6.02
CA ALA A 323 28.39 18.53 4.88
C ALA A 323 28.10 17.04 4.59
N VAL A 324 28.22 16.68 3.32
CA VAL A 324 28.23 15.30 2.83
C VAL A 324 29.58 15.02 2.19
N THR A 325 30.24 13.93 2.58
CA THR A 325 31.51 13.49 1.98
C THR A 325 31.32 12.09 1.38
N LEU A 326 32.12 11.74 0.38
CA LEU A 326 32.02 10.48 -0.36
C LEU A 326 33.35 9.72 -0.35
N GLY A 327 33.29 8.40 -0.31
CA GLY A 327 34.44 7.50 -0.47
C GLY A 327 35.55 7.71 0.58
N GLY A 328 35.18 8.09 1.80
CA GLY A 328 36.18 8.37 2.87
C GLY A 328 37.03 9.62 2.63
N SER A 329 36.67 10.46 1.66
CA SER A 329 37.33 11.76 1.44
C SER A 329 37.08 12.69 2.63
N ASN A 330 38.10 13.49 3.00
CA ASN A 330 37.94 14.56 3.99
C ASN A 330 37.34 15.84 3.37
N THR A 331 37.16 15.90 2.06
CA THR A 331 36.62 17.07 1.37
C THR A 331 35.11 16.91 1.13
N PRO A 332 34.29 17.87 1.58
CA PRO A 332 32.85 17.84 1.31
C PRO A 332 32.55 17.80 -0.19
N ALA A 333 31.65 16.88 -0.57
CA ALA A 333 31.13 16.84 -1.93
C ALA A 333 30.22 18.05 -2.18
N ARG A 334 30.43 18.73 -3.31
CA ARG A 334 29.56 19.82 -3.72
C ARG A 334 28.30 19.26 -4.35
N ILE A 335 27.23 19.15 -3.55
CA ILE A 335 25.93 18.64 -3.95
C ILE A 335 24.87 19.71 -3.63
N ASP A 336 24.63 20.58 -4.61
CA ASP A 336 23.67 21.69 -4.52
C ASP A 336 22.41 21.42 -5.37
N ASN A 337 22.41 20.34 -6.17
CA ASN A 337 21.29 19.92 -7.02
C ASN A 337 21.41 18.43 -7.39
N PRO A 338 20.30 17.79 -7.84
CA PRO A 338 20.26 16.38 -8.20
C PRO A 338 21.28 15.95 -9.28
N MET A 339 21.56 16.84 -10.24
CA MET A 339 22.54 16.53 -11.32
C MET A 339 23.96 16.32 -10.75
N GLN A 340 24.33 17.10 -9.74
CA GLN A 340 25.64 16.94 -9.08
C GLN A 340 25.67 15.63 -8.27
N ALA A 341 24.58 15.26 -7.58
CA ALA A 341 24.45 13.98 -6.87
C ALA A 341 24.62 12.79 -7.84
N VAL A 342 23.92 12.81 -8.97
CA VAL A 342 24.04 11.75 -9.99
C VAL A 342 25.47 11.66 -10.56
N ARG A 343 26.14 12.78 -10.79
CA ARG A 343 27.56 12.80 -11.23
C ARG A 343 28.48 12.24 -10.15
N ALA A 344 28.16 12.45 -8.89
CA ALA A 344 28.90 11.96 -7.74
C ALA A 344 28.61 10.49 -7.41
N GLY A 345 27.78 9.79 -8.20
CA GLY A 345 27.46 8.39 -8.01
C GLY A 345 26.35 8.12 -6.99
N ILE A 346 25.50 9.13 -6.68
CA ILE A 346 24.34 8.97 -5.80
C ILE A 346 23.08 8.88 -6.64
N GLY A 347 22.25 7.85 -6.38
CA GLY A 347 20.90 7.67 -6.94
C GLY A 347 19.82 7.86 -5.88
N LEU A 348 18.63 8.33 -6.28
CA LEU A 348 17.48 8.46 -5.40
C LEU A 348 16.25 7.80 -6.02
N VAL A 349 15.67 6.85 -5.29
CA VAL A 349 14.32 6.31 -5.52
C VAL A 349 13.39 7.10 -4.63
N THR A 350 12.41 7.79 -5.21
CA THR A 350 11.50 8.69 -4.50
C THR A 350 10.23 7.97 -4.06
N GLU A 351 9.64 8.41 -2.95
CA GLU A 351 8.34 7.92 -2.46
C GLU A 351 7.24 8.11 -3.53
N ASP A 352 7.13 9.32 -4.09
CA ASP A 352 6.19 9.61 -5.18
C ASP A 352 6.80 9.31 -6.55
N ARG A 353 6.67 8.04 -6.94
CA ARG A 353 7.17 7.58 -8.24
C ARG A 353 6.49 8.22 -9.43
N LYS A 354 5.18 8.62 -9.29
CA LYS A 354 4.38 9.12 -10.41
C LYS A 354 4.72 10.56 -10.78
N SER A 355 4.97 11.42 -9.79
CA SER A 355 5.27 12.84 -10.04
C SER A 355 6.76 13.15 -10.04
N GLN A 356 7.58 12.36 -9.33
CA GLN A 356 9.01 12.64 -9.11
C GLN A 356 9.94 11.55 -9.67
N GLY A 357 9.46 10.29 -9.74
CA GLY A 357 10.31 9.16 -10.09
C GLY A 357 10.32 8.83 -11.57
N LEU A 358 9.21 8.95 -12.29
CA LEU A 358 9.04 8.47 -13.65
C LEU A 358 8.48 9.54 -14.59
N LEU A 359 8.86 9.47 -15.84
CA LEU A 359 8.20 10.16 -16.95
C LEU A 359 7.12 9.22 -17.51
N LEU A 360 5.91 9.25 -16.89
CA LEU A 360 4.85 8.28 -17.11
C LEU A 360 4.46 8.06 -18.58
N PRO A 361 4.32 9.10 -19.45
CA PRO A 361 4.00 8.90 -20.85
C PRO A 361 5.15 8.32 -21.68
N MET A 362 6.37 8.29 -21.13
CA MET A 362 7.56 7.80 -21.84
C MET A 362 7.73 6.29 -21.68
N THR A 363 8.45 5.69 -22.62
CA THR A 363 8.71 4.25 -22.65
C THR A 363 9.59 3.77 -21.50
N ILE A 364 9.56 2.47 -21.21
CA ILE A 364 10.48 1.81 -20.28
C ILE A 364 11.93 2.12 -20.68
N ARG A 365 12.25 2.05 -21.97
CA ARG A 365 13.59 2.32 -22.50
C ARG A 365 14.08 3.71 -22.12
N LEU A 366 13.30 4.74 -22.41
CA LEU A 366 13.67 6.13 -22.10
C LEU A 366 13.79 6.37 -20.59
N ASN A 367 12.86 5.84 -19.81
CA ASN A 367 12.90 5.96 -18.35
C ASN A 367 14.14 5.29 -17.74
N THR A 368 14.58 4.15 -18.29
CA THR A 368 15.74 3.41 -17.79
C THR A 368 17.04 4.14 -18.09
N THR A 369 17.23 4.68 -19.31
CA THR A 369 18.52 5.22 -19.75
C THR A 369 18.74 6.69 -19.43
N LEU A 370 17.68 7.42 -19.02
CA LEU A 370 17.68 8.87 -18.78
C LEU A 370 18.82 9.36 -17.87
N ALA A 371 19.20 8.60 -16.84
CA ALA A 371 20.23 9.00 -15.88
C ALA A 371 21.67 8.83 -16.43
N ASN A 372 21.86 8.08 -17.53
CA ASN A 372 23.18 7.83 -18.10
C ASN A 372 23.15 7.60 -19.62
N LEU A 373 22.64 8.56 -20.38
CA LEU A 373 22.61 8.48 -21.84
C LEU A 373 24.02 8.33 -22.46
N LYS A 374 25.08 8.77 -21.75
CA LYS A 374 26.46 8.62 -22.24
C LYS A 374 26.87 7.16 -22.41
N ALA A 375 26.41 6.26 -21.56
CA ALA A 375 26.72 4.82 -21.64
C ALA A 375 26.21 4.17 -22.93
N VAL A 376 25.14 4.70 -23.50
CA VAL A 376 24.51 4.20 -24.74
C VAL A 376 24.69 5.17 -25.92
N SER A 377 25.66 6.08 -25.82
CA SER A 377 25.98 7.06 -26.87
C SER A 377 27.43 6.92 -27.35
N ARG A 378 27.69 7.20 -28.64
CA ARG A 378 29.02 7.28 -29.19
C ARG A 378 29.17 8.57 -29.99
N ALA A 379 30.25 9.32 -29.74
CA ALA A 379 30.50 10.61 -30.37
C ALA A 379 29.29 11.59 -30.30
N GLY A 380 28.53 11.56 -29.20
CA GLY A 380 27.34 12.41 -29.01
C GLY A 380 26.05 11.89 -29.60
N TRP A 381 26.09 10.79 -30.33
CA TRP A 381 24.91 10.15 -30.98
C TRP A 381 24.43 8.94 -30.16
N LEU A 382 23.13 8.91 -29.86
CA LEU A 382 22.49 7.80 -29.17
C LEU A 382 22.45 6.56 -30.08
N ARG A 383 22.95 5.44 -29.58
CA ARG A 383 22.95 4.14 -30.30
C ARG A 383 21.75 3.32 -29.82
N ARG A 384 20.65 3.38 -30.57
CA ARG A 384 19.39 2.72 -30.22
C ARG A 384 19.52 1.22 -29.98
N ASP A 385 20.38 0.53 -30.75
CA ASP A 385 20.60 -0.91 -30.59
C ASP A 385 21.31 -1.25 -29.27
N ASP A 386 22.30 -0.44 -28.86
CA ASP A 386 23.01 -0.60 -27.59
C ASP A 386 22.08 -0.28 -26.44
N GLU A 387 21.29 0.78 -26.56
CA GLU A 387 20.27 1.18 -25.58
C GLU A 387 19.22 0.07 -25.41
N SER A 388 18.66 -0.45 -26.50
CA SER A 388 17.64 -1.49 -26.48
C SER A 388 18.15 -2.80 -25.86
N ARG A 389 19.39 -3.21 -26.19
CA ARG A 389 20.03 -4.39 -25.60
C ARG A 389 20.21 -4.26 -24.09
N GLU A 390 20.70 -3.12 -23.63
CA GLU A 390 20.92 -2.87 -22.20
C GLU A 390 19.60 -2.85 -21.43
N VAL A 391 18.57 -2.17 -21.96
CA VAL A 391 17.25 -2.13 -21.33
C VAL A 391 16.57 -3.49 -21.30
N ALA A 392 16.70 -4.28 -22.38
CA ALA A 392 16.19 -5.66 -22.42
C ALA A 392 16.87 -6.52 -21.33
N ARG A 393 18.19 -6.41 -21.18
CA ARG A 393 18.96 -7.09 -20.12
C ARG A 393 18.47 -6.72 -18.72
N LEU A 394 18.26 -5.42 -18.45
CA LEU A 394 17.78 -4.93 -17.15
C LEU A 394 16.32 -5.32 -16.90
N ARG A 395 15.48 -5.32 -17.93
CA ARG A 395 14.09 -5.80 -17.86
C ARG A 395 14.04 -7.26 -17.40
N GLU A 396 14.89 -8.12 -17.94
CA GLU A 396 14.98 -9.53 -17.55
C GLU A 396 15.53 -9.69 -16.14
N LEU A 397 16.64 -8.99 -15.81
CA LEU A 397 17.29 -9.04 -14.51
C LEU A 397 16.31 -8.68 -13.37
N LEU A 398 15.50 -7.65 -13.58
CA LEU A 398 14.52 -7.15 -12.62
C LEU A 398 13.14 -7.80 -12.76
N ARG A 399 12.98 -8.69 -13.73
CA ARG A 399 11.70 -9.35 -14.04
C ARG A 399 10.57 -8.32 -14.21
N VAL A 400 10.81 -7.26 -15.01
CA VAL A 400 9.79 -6.27 -15.34
C VAL A 400 8.77 -6.92 -16.29
N ARG A 401 7.54 -7.07 -15.86
CA ARG A 401 6.43 -7.61 -16.67
C ARG A 401 5.94 -6.52 -17.61
N SER A 402 6.24 -6.63 -18.89
CA SER A 402 5.83 -5.70 -19.95
C SER A 402 5.84 -6.41 -21.30
N ASP A 403 5.00 -5.94 -22.23
CA ASP A 403 4.92 -6.51 -23.59
C ASP A 403 6.19 -6.20 -24.38
N SER A 404 6.74 -4.99 -24.22
CA SER A 404 7.97 -4.55 -24.87
C SER A 404 8.69 -3.48 -24.04
N ILE A 405 9.94 -3.17 -24.38
CA ILE A 405 10.68 -2.03 -23.79
C ILE A 405 10.15 -0.67 -24.29
N GLU A 406 9.36 -0.65 -25.35
CA GLU A 406 8.73 0.54 -25.91
C GLU A 406 7.34 0.83 -25.27
N GLN A 407 6.86 -0.02 -24.36
CA GLN A 407 5.62 0.19 -23.63
C GLN A 407 5.75 1.44 -22.75
N PRO A 408 4.75 2.37 -22.76
CA PRO A 408 4.68 3.49 -21.83
C PRO A 408 4.58 3.01 -20.37
N VAL A 409 5.25 3.73 -19.47
CA VAL A 409 5.37 3.29 -18.06
C VAL A 409 4.05 3.44 -17.29
N ASP A 410 3.16 4.35 -17.71
CA ASP A 410 1.82 4.51 -17.13
C ASP A 410 0.93 3.28 -17.26
N GLN A 411 1.20 2.41 -18.25
CA GLN A 411 0.48 1.15 -18.45
C GLN A 411 0.96 0.00 -17.56
N LEU A 412 2.05 0.20 -16.82
CA LEU A 412 2.61 -0.79 -15.92
C LEU A 412 1.93 -0.78 -14.55
N SER A 413 1.89 -1.95 -13.89
CA SER A 413 1.55 -2.03 -12.46
C SER A 413 2.55 -1.26 -11.61
N GLY A 414 2.15 -0.85 -10.40
CA GLY A 414 3.01 -0.12 -9.48
C GLY A 414 4.34 -0.81 -9.18
N GLY A 415 4.34 -2.12 -8.99
CA GLY A 415 5.56 -2.90 -8.78
C GLY A 415 6.49 -2.89 -9.99
N ASN A 416 5.96 -2.97 -11.22
CA ASN A 416 6.77 -2.88 -12.42
C ASN A 416 7.29 -1.46 -12.67
N GLN A 417 6.51 -0.42 -12.36
CA GLN A 417 6.99 0.96 -12.36
C GLN A 417 8.19 1.15 -11.42
N GLN A 418 8.11 0.60 -10.21
CA GLN A 418 9.21 0.63 -9.24
C GLN A 418 10.46 -0.04 -9.79
N LYS A 419 10.32 -1.22 -10.41
CA LYS A 419 11.43 -1.94 -11.05
C LYS A 419 12.08 -1.14 -12.18
N VAL A 420 11.34 -0.32 -12.93
CA VAL A 420 11.88 0.59 -13.94
C VAL A 420 12.75 1.68 -13.31
N ILE A 421 12.36 2.22 -12.14
CA ILE A 421 13.21 3.17 -11.41
C ILE A 421 14.51 2.48 -10.95
N PHE A 422 14.42 1.26 -10.42
CA PHE A 422 15.63 0.48 -10.08
C PHE A 422 16.50 0.22 -11.30
N ALA A 423 15.91 -0.12 -12.47
CA ALA A 423 16.64 -0.28 -13.73
C ALA A 423 17.44 0.97 -14.10
N ARG A 424 16.87 2.17 -13.91
CA ARG A 424 17.56 3.45 -14.14
C ARG A 424 18.85 3.58 -13.33
N TRP A 425 18.78 3.26 -12.03
CA TRP A 425 19.94 3.40 -11.15
C TRP A 425 20.96 2.29 -11.32
N LEU A 426 20.54 1.08 -11.71
CA LEU A 426 21.42 0.01 -12.15
C LEU A 426 22.15 0.39 -13.45
N HIS A 427 21.46 0.97 -14.43
CA HIS A 427 22.05 1.48 -15.66
C HIS A 427 23.06 2.62 -15.38
N ARG A 428 22.78 3.46 -14.39
CA ARG A 428 23.69 4.53 -14.00
C ARG A 428 24.90 4.02 -13.24
N ASP A 429 24.80 2.86 -12.59
CA ASP A 429 25.82 2.23 -11.76
C ASP A 429 26.27 3.16 -10.61
N CYS A 430 25.30 3.55 -9.76
CA CYS A 430 25.55 4.39 -8.60
C CYS A 430 26.27 3.61 -7.49
N ASP A 431 27.16 4.27 -6.74
CA ASP A 431 27.83 3.68 -5.57
C ASP A 431 26.98 3.80 -4.31
N VAL A 432 26.16 4.85 -4.24
CA VAL A 432 25.22 5.13 -3.15
C VAL A 432 23.80 5.19 -3.70
N LEU A 433 22.87 4.45 -3.08
CA LEU A 433 21.46 4.47 -3.41
C LEU A 433 20.64 4.89 -2.19
N LEU A 434 19.88 5.95 -2.36
CA LEU A 434 18.91 6.46 -1.40
C LEU A 434 17.53 5.95 -1.83
N LEU A 435 16.86 5.18 -0.98
CA LEU A 435 15.60 4.51 -1.28
C LEU A 435 14.53 5.04 -0.32
N ASP A 436 13.63 5.86 -0.83
CA ASP A 436 12.53 6.42 -0.05
C ASP A 436 11.24 5.64 -0.30
N GLU A 437 10.78 4.90 0.71
CA GLU A 437 9.60 4.02 0.67
C GLU A 437 9.60 3.09 -0.58
N PRO A 438 10.67 2.30 -0.83
CA PRO A 438 10.86 1.60 -2.09
C PRO A 438 9.79 0.55 -2.39
N THR A 439 9.03 0.11 -1.39
CA THR A 439 7.99 -0.92 -1.51
C THR A 439 6.58 -0.40 -1.32
N ARG A 440 6.40 0.92 -1.14
CA ARG A 440 5.08 1.52 -0.94
C ARG A 440 4.18 1.32 -2.16
N GLY A 441 2.97 0.76 -1.92
CA GLY A 441 2.01 0.45 -2.98
C GLY A 441 2.50 -0.59 -3.98
N VAL A 442 3.36 -1.50 -3.52
CA VAL A 442 3.88 -2.64 -4.26
C VAL A 442 3.33 -3.92 -3.64
N ASP A 443 2.96 -4.89 -4.46
CA ASP A 443 2.48 -6.19 -3.99
C ASP A 443 3.59 -7.02 -3.35
N ILE A 444 3.20 -8.05 -2.58
CA ILE A 444 4.13 -8.89 -1.81
C ILE A 444 5.18 -9.55 -2.71
N GLY A 445 4.81 -10.04 -3.89
CA GLY A 445 5.75 -10.67 -4.82
C GLY A 445 6.79 -9.69 -5.37
N ALA A 446 6.34 -8.48 -5.73
CA ALA A 446 7.25 -7.43 -6.20
C ALA A 446 8.11 -6.86 -5.05
N ARG A 447 7.62 -6.82 -3.79
CA ARG A 447 8.45 -6.50 -2.60
C ARG A 447 9.63 -7.46 -2.47
N ALA A 448 9.37 -8.76 -2.55
CA ALA A 448 10.42 -9.78 -2.48
C ALA A 448 11.48 -9.61 -3.58
N ASP A 449 11.05 -9.26 -4.81
CA ASP A 449 11.99 -8.97 -5.90
C ASP A 449 12.83 -7.71 -5.61
N ILE A 450 12.24 -6.66 -5.01
CA ILE A 450 12.95 -5.43 -4.61
C ILE A 450 13.98 -5.75 -3.52
N TYR A 451 13.61 -6.51 -2.47
CA TYR A 451 14.53 -6.91 -1.41
C TYR A 451 15.71 -7.72 -1.97
N ALA A 452 15.43 -8.68 -2.86
CA ALA A 452 16.48 -9.44 -3.52
C ALA A 452 17.42 -8.55 -4.37
N GLN A 453 16.93 -7.45 -4.96
CA GLN A 453 17.79 -6.50 -5.66
C GLN A 453 18.62 -5.65 -4.69
N MET A 454 18.04 -5.18 -3.58
CA MET A 454 18.78 -4.46 -2.54
C MET A 454 19.95 -5.32 -2.03
N ASP A 455 19.70 -6.61 -1.77
CA ASP A 455 20.73 -7.55 -1.35
C ASP A 455 21.84 -7.73 -2.38
N ARG A 456 21.46 -7.90 -3.65
CA ARG A 456 22.45 -8.04 -4.73
C ARG A 456 23.32 -6.79 -4.86
N LEU A 457 22.72 -5.61 -4.71
CA LEU A 457 23.45 -4.34 -4.77
C LEU A 457 24.40 -4.20 -3.58
N ALA A 458 23.95 -4.52 -2.38
CA ALA A 458 24.80 -4.52 -1.19
C ALA A 458 25.93 -5.57 -1.32
N ALA A 459 25.63 -6.80 -1.77
CA ALA A 459 26.63 -7.82 -2.03
C ALA A 459 27.66 -7.40 -3.11
N ALA A 460 27.26 -6.54 -4.06
CA ALA A 460 28.14 -5.93 -5.06
C ALA A 460 28.95 -4.74 -4.51
N GLY A 461 28.88 -4.46 -3.20
CA GLY A 461 29.62 -3.38 -2.55
C GLY A 461 28.94 -2.00 -2.61
N LYS A 462 27.69 -1.91 -3.11
CA LYS A 462 26.96 -0.64 -3.11
C LYS A 462 26.46 -0.32 -1.71
N ALA A 463 26.33 0.97 -1.39
CA ALA A 463 25.83 1.46 -0.11
C ALA A 463 24.36 1.91 -0.27
N LEU A 464 23.46 1.38 0.55
CA LEU A 464 22.04 1.66 0.45
C LEU A 464 21.52 2.31 1.74
N ALA A 465 20.84 3.45 1.62
CA ALA A 465 20.04 4.05 2.70
C ALA A 465 18.56 3.87 2.37
N VAL A 466 17.80 3.27 3.27
CA VAL A 466 16.39 2.90 3.06
C VAL A 466 15.51 3.57 4.10
N VAL A 467 14.58 4.40 3.66
CA VAL A 467 13.48 4.90 4.47
C VAL A 467 12.28 3.99 4.27
N SER A 468 11.69 3.52 5.36
CA SER A 468 10.41 2.82 5.32
C SER A 468 9.55 3.17 6.54
N SER A 469 8.24 3.27 6.32
CA SER A 469 7.23 3.35 7.37
C SER A 469 6.90 1.99 7.98
N ASP A 470 7.27 0.90 7.31
CA ASP A 470 7.12 -0.47 7.78
C ASP A 470 8.37 -0.91 8.55
N LEU A 471 8.28 -0.93 9.88
CA LEU A 471 9.41 -1.36 10.74
C LEU A 471 9.83 -2.81 10.46
N ARG A 472 8.91 -3.70 10.08
CA ARG A 472 9.24 -5.09 9.74
C ARG A 472 10.11 -5.16 8.50
N GLU A 473 9.84 -4.31 7.50
CA GLU A 473 10.69 -4.18 6.31
C GLU A 473 12.12 -3.81 6.71
N LEU A 474 12.29 -2.77 7.53
CA LEU A 474 13.63 -2.37 7.99
C LEU A 474 14.32 -3.45 8.81
N MET A 475 13.59 -4.07 9.75
CA MET A 475 14.14 -5.14 10.60
C MET A 475 14.60 -6.36 9.80
N SER A 476 13.92 -6.69 8.69
CA SER A 476 14.26 -7.84 7.84
C SER A 476 15.40 -7.55 6.85
N THR A 477 15.46 -6.32 6.31
CA THR A 477 16.35 -6.00 5.19
C THR A 477 17.63 -5.26 5.57
N CYS A 478 17.65 -4.54 6.70
CA CYS A 478 18.75 -3.65 7.04
C CYS A 478 19.82 -4.31 7.93
N ASP A 479 21.06 -3.84 7.81
CA ASP A 479 22.20 -4.23 8.63
C ASP A 479 22.30 -3.35 9.89
N ARG A 480 21.94 -2.07 9.79
CA ARG A 480 21.76 -1.11 10.88
C ARG A 480 20.50 -0.28 10.67
N ILE A 481 19.91 0.21 11.75
CA ILE A 481 18.72 1.08 11.70
C ILE A 481 18.96 2.33 12.52
N GLY A 482 18.96 3.48 11.85
CA GLY A 482 18.92 4.79 12.48
C GLY A 482 17.47 5.23 12.72
N VAL A 483 17.16 5.77 13.89
CA VAL A 483 15.82 6.24 14.23
C VAL A 483 15.79 7.75 14.26
N MET A 484 14.91 8.35 13.45
CA MET A 484 14.65 9.78 13.45
C MET A 484 13.43 10.12 14.31
N SER A 485 13.59 11.15 15.16
CA SER A 485 12.53 11.70 15.98
C SER A 485 12.58 13.22 15.95
N ALA A 486 11.49 13.87 15.53
CA ALA A 486 11.37 15.32 15.45
C ALA A 486 12.57 16.02 14.77
N GLY A 487 13.02 15.47 13.62
CA GLY A 487 14.12 16.01 12.80
C GLY A 487 15.54 15.65 13.26
N LYS A 488 15.71 14.90 14.34
CA LYS A 488 17.01 14.43 14.83
C LYS A 488 17.19 12.93 14.64
N LEU A 489 18.42 12.51 14.37
CA LEU A 489 18.80 11.10 14.44
C LEU A 489 19.13 10.79 15.91
N VAL A 490 18.19 10.13 16.61
CA VAL A 490 18.27 9.96 18.07
C VAL A 490 19.06 8.73 18.49
N ARG A 491 19.05 7.68 17.64
CA ARG A 491 19.79 6.44 17.93
C ARG A 491 20.05 5.65 16.65
N ILE A 492 21.16 4.92 16.62
CA ILE A 492 21.48 3.91 15.61
C ILE A 492 21.57 2.56 16.33
N PHE A 493 20.86 1.57 15.80
CA PHE A 493 20.87 0.19 16.28
C PHE A 493 21.67 -0.68 15.31
N GLU A 494 22.49 -1.57 15.83
CA GLU A 494 23.11 -2.65 15.07
C GLU A 494 22.16 -3.84 14.95
N ARG A 495 22.37 -4.72 13.96
CA ARG A 495 21.53 -5.91 13.78
C ARG A 495 21.59 -6.80 15.03
N GLY A 496 20.41 -7.21 15.52
CA GLY A 496 20.25 -7.97 16.76
C GLY A 496 19.99 -7.13 18.01
N GLU A 497 20.16 -5.81 17.95
CA GLU A 497 19.92 -4.91 19.10
C GLU A 497 18.49 -4.35 19.11
N TRP A 498 17.75 -4.46 18.00
CA TRP A 498 16.42 -3.88 17.88
C TRP A 498 15.29 -4.85 18.17
N THR A 499 14.23 -4.33 18.74
CA THR A 499 12.88 -4.88 18.71
C THR A 499 11.95 -3.80 18.15
N GLN A 500 10.79 -4.18 17.69
CA GLN A 500 9.80 -3.20 17.21
C GLN A 500 9.48 -2.16 18.29
N GLN A 501 9.41 -2.59 19.56
CA GLN A 501 9.17 -1.71 20.69
C GLN A 501 10.30 -0.69 20.88
N LEU A 502 11.57 -1.11 20.88
CA LEU A 502 12.71 -0.22 21.04
C LEU A 502 12.81 0.82 19.91
N LEU A 503 12.49 0.43 18.68
CA LEU A 503 12.46 1.36 17.55
C LEU A 503 11.35 2.39 17.70
N LEU A 504 10.15 1.98 18.18
CA LEU A 504 9.05 2.90 18.46
C LEU A 504 9.36 3.85 19.62
N GLU A 505 9.90 3.34 20.73
CA GLU A 505 10.31 4.17 21.87
C GLU A 505 11.32 5.25 21.44
N ALA A 506 12.33 4.89 20.64
CA ALA A 506 13.28 5.85 20.08
C ALA A 506 12.60 6.86 19.14
N ALA A 507 11.62 6.42 18.31
CA ALA A 507 10.90 7.31 17.40
C ALA A 507 10.03 8.35 18.12
N PHE A 508 9.55 8.06 19.33
CA PHE A 508 8.77 8.99 20.16
C PHE A 508 9.64 9.86 21.07
N SER A 509 10.89 9.50 21.32
CA SER A 509 11.73 10.08 22.39
C SER A 509 11.89 11.61 22.33
N ALA A 510 12.14 12.19 21.15
CA ALA A 510 12.32 13.64 21.02
C ALA A 510 10.99 14.42 21.04
N TYR A 511 9.88 13.78 20.69
CA TYR A 511 8.54 14.38 20.83
C TYR A 511 8.16 14.48 22.30
N ALA A 512 8.35 13.41 23.09
CA ALA A 512 8.10 13.39 24.52
C ALA A 512 8.99 14.41 25.28
N ALA A 513 10.26 14.54 24.92
CA ALA A 513 11.15 15.52 25.49
C ALA A 513 10.71 16.98 25.21
N ALA A 514 10.19 17.24 24.00
CA ALA A 514 9.68 18.56 23.62
C ALA A 514 8.38 18.91 24.37
N GLU A 515 7.51 17.95 24.59
CA GLU A 515 6.25 18.13 25.34
C GLU A 515 6.53 18.41 26.82
N ASN A 516 7.44 17.64 27.45
CA ASN A 516 7.87 17.87 28.83
C ASN A 516 8.50 19.25 29.02
N ALA A 517 9.36 19.69 28.10
CA ALA A 517 9.97 21.02 28.17
C ALA A 517 8.94 22.16 28.00
N ALA A 518 7.89 21.95 27.22
CA ALA A 518 6.79 22.91 27.08
C ALA A 518 5.93 23.00 28.36
N LEU A 519 5.69 21.86 29.02
CA LEU A 519 4.96 21.81 30.30
C LEU A 519 5.75 22.50 31.44
N GLU A 520 7.06 22.23 31.53
CA GLU A 520 7.94 22.90 32.51
C GLU A 520 8.00 24.43 32.32
N GLN A 521 7.96 24.90 31.06
CA GLN A 521 7.91 26.34 30.77
C GLN A 521 6.56 26.97 31.16
N GLN A 522 5.45 26.25 31.04
CA GLN A 522 4.15 26.73 31.48
C GLN A 522 4.01 26.78 32.99
N GLU A 523 4.60 25.85 33.75
CA GLU A 523 4.62 25.86 35.20
C GLU A 523 5.52 26.98 35.80
N HIS A 524 6.56 27.43 35.04
CA HIS A 524 7.42 28.54 35.48
C HIS A 524 6.82 29.93 35.19
N VAL A 525 5.77 30.03 34.38
CA VAL A 525 5.10 31.30 34.02
C VAL A 525 3.79 31.49 34.81
N ALA A 526 3.32 30.47 35.49
CA ALA A 526 2.15 30.53 36.41
C ALA A 526 2.60 30.78 37.85
#